data_665fc07c95e6f96964008a458b4c0ea0
#
_entry.id   665fc07c95e6f96964008a458b4c0ea0
#
_cell.length_a   1.000
_cell.length_b   1.000
_cell.length_c   1.000
_cell.angle_alpha   90.00
_cell.angle_beta   90.00
_cell.angle_gamma   90.00
#
_symmetry.space_group_name_H-M   'P 1'
#
loop_
_entity.id
_entity.type
_entity.pdbx_description
1 polymer ?
#
loop_
_entity_poly.entity_id
_entity_poly.type
_entity_poly.pdbx_seq_one_letter_code
_entity_poly.pdbx_strand_id
1 'polypeptide(L)'
;MTLRLTVNQTRWKDHVQSVARDFPGLVPVIKGNGYGLRRSNLIPLVGQIASEVAFGTVYEVRDIPAGITPIVLTPTMSAPPNTMPASTVLTIGRLEHITALSHFDWTGNVVIKLQSSMLRYGTTQENLAALLAEAKNAHLLVVGFSIHPPLDGEMQMHVNDIEKWLDHLDPALPMYISHVNASAVRQLRKSHPQWDFRTRLGTELWLGDKSMMKLSADVLDRHAVESTQTVGYRQQRVSGMGEIVLVGAGTAHGVTPLDDGRSPFHFQNQRINLHEAPHMHTSMLFIARGRPVPSVGEWIDVQRPLTQVLADVLLWEK
;
A
#
# COMPACT_ATOMS: atom_id res chain seq x y z
N MET A 1 12.09 11.73 20.09
CA MET A 1 10.80 12.06 19.46
C MET A 1 10.56 11.03 18.36
N THR A 2 9.68 10.07 18.62
CA THR A 2 9.77 8.87 17.79
C THR A 2 8.44 8.17 17.68
N LEU A 3 7.93 8.08 16.46
CA LEU A 3 6.93 7.08 16.09
C LEU A 3 7.67 5.82 15.66
N ARG A 4 7.39 4.70 16.30
CA ARG A 4 8.08 3.43 16.09
C ARG A 4 7.12 2.35 15.61
N LEU A 5 7.50 1.67 14.52
CA LEU A 5 6.88 0.41 14.10
C LEU A 5 7.80 -0.74 14.50
N THR A 6 7.30 -1.61 15.35
CA THR A 6 7.99 -2.86 15.74
C THR A 6 7.35 -4.03 14.99
N VAL A 7 8.16 -4.90 14.41
CA VAL A 7 7.74 -6.07 13.63
C VAL A 7 8.41 -7.32 14.17
N ASN A 8 7.62 -8.35 14.51
CA ASN A 8 8.19 -9.68 14.78
C ASN A 8 8.67 -10.29 13.47
N GLN A 9 9.99 -10.34 13.28
CA GLN A 9 10.63 -10.69 12.01
C GLN A 9 10.37 -12.14 11.61
N THR A 10 10.42 -13.06 12.56
CA THR A 10 10.23 -14.49 12.29
C THR A 10 8.81 -14.75 11.81
N ARG A 11 7.82 -14.35 12.57
CA ARG A 11 6.40 -14.51 12.22
C ARG A 11 6.06 -13.82 10.90
N TRP A 12 6.61 -12.63 10.68
CA TRP A 12 6.38 -11.87 9.45
C TRP A 12 6.96 -12.59 8.21
N LYS A 13 8.19 -13.12 8.31
CA LYS A 13 8.79 -13.91 7.22
C LYS A 13 8.00 -15.18 6.92
N ASP A 14 7.59 -15.90 7.96
CA ASP A 14 6.77 -17.11 7.81
C ASP A 14 5.45 -16.81 7.11
N HIS A 15 4.78 -15.70 7.49
CA HIS A 15 3.57 -15.22 6.82
C HIS A 15 3.82 -14.93 5.35
N VAL A 16 4.84 -14.12 5.00
CA VAL A 16 5.17 -13.76 3.61
C VAL A 16 5.44 -15.01 2.77
N GLN A 17 6.19 -15.97 3.31
CA GLN A 17 6.48 -17.23 2.62
C GLN A 17 5.23 -18.10 2.45
N SER A 18 4.33 -18.13 3.44
CA SER A 18 3.06 -18.84 3.34
C SER A 18 2.19 -18.27 2.23
N VAL A 19 2.00 -16.96 2.22
CA VAL A 19 1.24 -16.27 1.15
C VAL A 19 1.88 -16.52 -0.22
N ALA A 20 3.20 -16.45 -0.33
CA ALA A 20 3.88 -16.70 -1.60
C ALA A 20 3.64 -18.12 -2.15
N ARG A 21 3.56 -19.13 -1.27
CA ARG A 21 3.22 -20.52 -1.67
C ARG A 21 1.78 -20.66 -2.13
N ASP A 22 0.86 -19.92 -1.51
CA ASP A 22 -0.57 -20.00 -1.82
C ASP A 22 -0.95 -19.35 -3.16
N PHE A 23 -0.07 -18.48 -3.69
CA PHE A 23 -0.27 -17.74 -4.93
C PHE A 23 0.82 -18.01 -5.95
N PRO A 24 0.78 -19.13 -6.69
CA PRO A 24 1.68 -19.35 -7.82
C PRO A 24 1.60 -18.19 -8.83
N GLY A 25 2.74 -17.66 -9.30
CA GLY A 25 2.77 -16.47 -10.15
C GLY A 25 2.49 -15.19 -9.36
N LEU A 26 2.88 -15.16 -8.08
CA LEU A 26 2.81 -13.97 -7.24
C LEU A 26 3.61 -12.80 -7.84
N VAL A 27 2.99 -11.62 -7.86
CA VAL A 27 3.65 -10.33 -8.14
C VAL A 27 3.51 -9.44 -6.90
N PRO A 28 4.55 -9.33 -6.06
CA PRO A 28 4.54 -8.46 -4.89
C PRO A 28 4.31 -7.01 -5.28
N VAL A 29 3.39 -6.32 -4.61
CA VAL A 29 3.17 -4.88 -4.81
C VAL A 29 3.92 -4.11 -3.74
N ILE A 30 4.85 -3.24 -4.16
CA ILE A 30 5.62 -2.36 -3.28
C ILE A 30 5.41 -0.92 -3.72
N LYS A 31 4.42 -0.24 -3.16
CA LYS A 31 4.07 1.14 -3.53
C LYS A 31 4.01 2.05 -2.30
N GLY A 32 4.04 3.35 -2.54
CA GLY A 32 3.95 4.37 -1.50
C GLY A 32 5.11 4.25 -0.49
N ASN A 33 4.78 4.19 0.78
CA ASN A 33 5.75 4.03 1.87
C ASN A 33 6.24 2.57 2.07
N GLY A 34 5.94 1.64 1.12
CA GLY A 34 6.22 0.21 1.30
C GLY A 34 5.33 -0.42 2.37
N TYR A 35 4.05 -0.04 2.40
CA TYR A 35 3.08 -0.53 3.40
C TYR A 35 3.49 -0.25 4.87
N GLY A 36 4.26 0.82 5.10
CA GLY A 36 4.84 1.16 6.41
C GLY A 36 6.17 0.46 6.72
N LEU A 37 6.53 -0.56 5.95
CA LEU A 37 7.76 -1.35 6.13
C LEU A 37 8.97 -0.77 5.37
N ARG A 38 8.79 0.32 4.65
CA ARG A 38 9.77 0.97 3.74
C ARG A 38 10.12 0.10 2.53
N ARG A 39 10.09 0.66 1.32
CA ARG A 39 10.42 -0.07 0.08
C ARG A 39 11.82 -0.69 0.12
N SER A 40 12.81 0.03 0.67
CA SER A 40 14.19 -0.44 0.80
C SER A 40 14.34 -1.75 1.59
N ASN A 41 13.41 -2.06 2.50
CA ASN A 41 13.41 -3.31 3.25
C ASN A 41 12.68 -4.44 2.50
N LEU A 42 11.73 -4.11 1.64
CA LEU A 42 10.93 -5.09 0.90
C LEU A 42 11.59 -5.53 -0.41
N ILE A 43 12.21 -4.61 -1.14
CA ILE A 43 12.84 -4.87 -2.45
C ILE A 43 13.84 -6.05 -2.40
N PRO A 44 14.77 -6.16 -1.41
CA PRO A 44 15.69 -7.29 -1.35
C PRO A 44 15.05 -8.66 -1.15
N LEU A 45 13.80 -8.69 -0.65
CA LEU A 45 13.06 -9.93 -0.39
C LEU A 45 12.32 -10.43 -1.62
N VAL A 46 12.03 -9.56 -2.59
CA VAL A 46 11.26 -9.92 -3.79
C VAL A 46 11.92 -11.08 -4.53
N GLY A 47 13.24 -11.03 -4.78
CA GLY A 47 13.94 -12.06 -5.51
C GLY A 47 13.92 -13.46 -4.87
N GLN A 48 13.47 -13.56 -3.60
CA GLN A 48 13.28 -14.85 -2.91
C GLN A 48 11.90 -15.45 -3.14
N ILE A 49 10.91 -14.65 -3.59
CA ILE A 49 9.51 -15.05 -3.71
C ILE A 49 8.89 -14.80 -5.10
N ALA A 50 9.52 -14.00 -5.95
CA ALA A 50 8.99 -13.65 -7.28
C ALA A 50 10.10 -13.19 -8.23
N SER A 51 9.84 -13.23 -9.54
CA SER A 51 10.68 -12.66 -10.60
C SER A 51 10.19 -11.29 -11.09
N GLU A 52 9.05 -10.83 -10.59
CA GLU A 52 8.43 -9.56 -10.94
C GLU A 52 8.03 -8.80 -9.67
N VAL A 53 7.98 -7.47 -9.75
CA VAL A 53 7.52 -6.61 -8.65
C VAL A 53 6.73 -5.43 -9.19
N ALA A 54 5.63 -5.06 -8.54
CA ALA A 54 4.78 -3.97 -8.96
C ALA A 54 4.94 -2.73 -8.08
N PHE A 55 5.09 -1.56 -8.71
CA PHE A 55 5.19 -0.23 -8.10
C PHE A 55 3.98 0.63 -8.46
N GLY A 56 3.68 1.64 -7.64
CA GLY A 56 2.59 2.57 -7.90
C GLY A 56 2.87 3.48 -9.10
N THR A 57 4.03 4.11 -9.13
CA THR A 57 4.42 5.11 -10.14
C THR A 57 5.84 4.89 -10.63
N VAL A 58 6.21 5.52 -11.76
CA VAL A 58 7.57 5.49 -12.32
C VAL A 58 8.63 6.03 -11.35
N TYR A 59 8.26 6.92 -10.44
CA TYR A 59 9.17 7.52 -9.46
C TYR A 59 9.51 6.60 -8.28
N GLU A 60 8.80 5.49 -8.14
CA GLU A 60 9.03 4.49 -7.09
C GLU A 60 10.00 3.39 -7.52
N VAL A 61 10.28 3.27 -8.82
CA VAL A 61 11.16 2.23 -9.40
C VAL A 61 12.62 2.61 -9.17
N ARG A 62 13.20 2.07 -8.10
CA ARG A 62 14.60 2.31 -7.69
C ARG A 62 15.18 1.05 -7.06
N ASP A 63 16.51 0.88 -7.17
CA ASP A 63 17.29 -0.17 -6.50
C ASP A 63 16.75 -1.59 -6.77
N ILE A 64 16.34 -1.84 -8.00
CA ILE A 64 15.77 -3.13 -8.40
C ILE A 64 16.89 -4.16 -8.54
N PRO A 65 16.83 -5.32 -7.87
CA PRO A 65 17.82 -6.38 -8.03
C PRO A 65 17.86 -6.90 -9.47
N ALA A 66 19.04 -7.33 -9.92
CA ALA A 66 19.19 -7.99 -11.20
C ALA A 66 18.26 -9.22 -11.32
N GLY A 67 17.66 -9.42 -12.50
CA GLY A 67 16.73 -10.52 -12.74
C GLY A 67 15.29 -10.30 -12.27
N ILE A 68 14.99 -9.16 -11.64
CA ILE A 68 13.63 -8.79 -11.27
C ILE A 68 13.06 -7.78 -12.27
N THR A 69 11.86 -8.05 -12.78
CA THR A 69 11.15 -7.14 -13.71
C THR A 69 10.21 -6.21 -12.94
N PRO A 70 10.44 -4.90 -12.95
CA PRO A 70 9.53 -3.95 -12.33
C PRO A 70 8.32 -3.66 -13.23
N ILE A 71 7.13 -3.59 -12.64
CA ILE A 71 5.86 -3.24 -13.31
C ILE A 71 5.29 -1.99 -12.66
N VAL A 72 5.01 -0.96 -13.43
CA VAL A 72 4.39 0.27 -12.93
C VAL A 72 2.88 0.19 -13.13
N LEU A 73 2.12 0.29 -12.04
CA LEU A 73 0.68 0.04 -12.02
C LEU A 73 -0.16 1.23 -12.51
N THR A 74 0.33 2.45 -12.34
CA THR A 74 -0.37 3.67 -12.76
C THR A 74 0.16 4.12 -14.10
N PRO A 75 -0.69 4.37 -15.11
CA PRO A 75 -0.25 5.00 -16.35
C PRO A 75 0.48 6.31 -16.07
N THR A 76 1.54 6.59 -16.82
CA THR A 76 2.27 7.85 -16.68
C THR A 76 1.96 8.79 -17.86
N MET A 77 1.76 10.07 -17.53
CA MET A 77 1.67 11.18 -18.48
C MET A 77 2.89 12.10 -18.38
N SER A 78 3.87 11.71 -17.58
CA SER A 78 5.14 12.42 -17.38
C SER A 78 6.31 11.55 -17.79
N ALA A 79 7.43 12.17 -18.19
CA ALA A 79 8.64 11.45 -18.58
C ALA A 79 9.11 10.49 -17.47
N PRO A 80 9.32 9.22 -17.77
CA PRO A 80 9.93 8.29 -16.83
C PRO A 80 11.34 8.77 -16.44
N PRO A 81 11.76 8.57 -15.16
CA PRO A 81 13.13 8.91 -14.77
C PRO A 81 14.18 8.13 -15.57
N ASN A 82 15.26 8.76 -15.99
CA ASN A 82 16.38 8.13 -16.71
C ASN A 82 17.07 7.01 -15.93
N THR A 83 16.88 6.98 -14.61
CA THR A 83 17.41 5.93 -13.71
C THR A 83 16.54 4.68 -13.67
N MET A 84 15.38 4.69 -14.34
CA MET A 84 14.48 3.55 -14.36
C MET A 84 15.07 2.43 -15.25
N PRO A 85 15.09 1.15 -14.79
CA PRO A 85 15.59 0.04 -15.60
C PRO A 85 14.85 -0.09 -16.94
N ALA A 86 15.57 -0.36 -18.03
CA ALA A 86 14.98 -0.57 -19.36
C ALA A 86 14.01 -1.77 -19.41
N SER A 87 14.17 -2.75 -18.50
CA SER A 87 13.25 -3.88 -18.34
C SER A 87 11.90 -3.51 -17.72
N THR A 88 11.71 -2.26 -17.30
CA THR A 88 10.45 -1.82 -16.65
C THR A 88 9.26 -1.96 -17.60
N VAL A 89 8.19 -2.52 -17.09
CA VAL A 89 6.91 -2.64 -17.80
C VAL A 89 5.99 -1.49 -17.38
N LEU A 90 5.58 -0.65 -18.32
CA LEU A 90 4.66 0.45 -18.06
C LEU A 90 3.21 0.05 -18.35
N THR A 91 2.27 0.66 -17.66
CA THR A 91 0.83 0.40 -17.86
C THR A 91 0.24 1.41 -18.85
N ILE A 92 -0.45 0.91 -19.87
CA ILE A 92 -1.27 1.71 -20.79
C ILE A 92 -2.72 1.21 -20.80
N GLY A 93 -3.67 2.08 -21.08
CA GLY A 93 -5.10 1.71 -21.13
C GLY A 93 -5.91 2.69 -21.97
N ARG A 94 -5.25 3.64 -22.65
CA ARG A 94 -5.84 4.63 -23.57
C ARG A 94 -4.81 5.06 -24.60
N LEU A 95 -5.25 5.58 -25.74
CA LEU A 95 -4.37 6.09 -26.80
C LEU A 95 -3.49 7.24 -26.31
N GLU A 96 -4.01 8.10 -25.42
CA GLU A 96 -3.28 9.22 -24.86
C GLU A 96 -2.04 8.76 -24.05
N HIS A 97 -2.11 7.57 -23.44
CA HIS A 97 -0.94 7.00 -22.75
C HIS A 97 0.17 6.64 -23.75
N ILE A 98 -0.18 6.10 -24.93
CA ILE A 98 0.77 5.79 -25.99
C ILE A 98 1.37 7.08 -26.54
N THR A 99 0.54 8.07 -26.84
CA THR A 99 1.00 9.40 -27.30
C THR A 99 2.00 10.02 -26.31
N ALA A 100 1.72 9.93 -24.99
CA ALA A 100 2.65 10.42 -23.98
C ALA A 100 3.97 9.65 -23.98
N LEU A 101 3.94 8.32 -24.05
CA LEU A 101 5.15 7.49 -24.08
C LEU A 101 5.99 7.77 -25.34
N SER A 102 5.36 7.93 -26.50
CA SER A 102 6.04 8.30 -27.75
C SER A 102 6.69 9.68 -27.68
N HIS A 103 6.04 10.64 -26.99
CA HIS A 103 6.62 11.97 -26.76
C HIS A 103 7.90 11.91 -25.89
N PHE A 104 8.04 10.89 -25.07
CA PHE A 104 9.21 10.64 -24.23
C PHE A 104 10.18 9.60 -24.81
N ASP A 105 10.03 9.24 -26.09
CA ASP A 105 10.85 8.25 -26.80
C ASP A 105 10.88 6.87 -26.09
N TRP A 106 9.84 6.51 -25.35
CA TRP A 106 9.72 5.21 -24.70
C TRP A 106 9.25 4.16 -25.71
N THR A 107 10.08 3.14 -25.95
CA THR A 107 9.78 2.01 -26.85
C THR A 107 9.85 0.65 -26.13
N GLY A 108 9.73 0.66 -24.81
CA GLY A 108 9.90 -0.54 -23.98
C GLY A 108 8.60 -1.37 -23.80
N ASN A 109 8.64 -2.21 -22.79
CA ASN A 109 7.56 -3.13 -22.47
C ASN A 109 6.35 -2.40 -21.87
N VAL A 110 5.15 -2.86 -22.26
CA VAL A 110 3.90 -2.34 -21.69
C VAL A 110 2.92 -3.47 -21.35
N VAL A 111 2.10 -3.23 -20.34
CA VAL A 111 0.94 -4.06 -20.00
C VAL A 111 -0.35 -3.28 -20.31
N ILE A 112 -1.29 -3.93 -20.99
CA ILE A 112 -2.61 -3.33 -21.28
C ILE A 112 -3.48 -3.39 -20.04
N LYS A 113 -3.89 -2.23 -19.55
CA LYS A 113 -4.87 -2.14 -18.47
C LYS A 113 -6.28 -2.29 -19.01
N LEU A 114 -7.00 -3.26 -18.48
CA LEU A 114 -8.38 -3.57 -18.81
C LEU A 114 -9.32 -2.88 -17.82
N GLN A 115 -10.44 -2.39 -18.31
CA GLN A 115 -11.47 -1.79 -17.47
C GLN A 115 -12.19 -2.90 -16.66
N SER A 116 -12.33 -2.68 -15.37
CA SER A 116 -13.15 -3.50 -14.46
C SER A 116 -14.41 -2.74 -14.06
N SER A 117 -15.30 -3.39 -13.32
CA SER A 117 -16.49 -2.77 -12.73
C SER A 117 -16.20 -1.56 -11.84
N MET A 118 -14.95 -1.41 -11.37
CA MET A 118 -14.49 -0.23 -10.60
C MET A 118 -14.45 1.07 -11.44
N LEU A 119 -14.40 1.01 -12.77
CA LEU A 119 -14.35 2.15 -13.71
C LEU A 119 -13.26 3.21 -13.42
N ARG A 120 -12.13 2.80 -12.84
CA ARG A 120 -11.05 3.74 -12.49
C ARG A 120 -10.22 4.18 -13.70
N TYR A 121 -9.61 3.25 -14.41
CA TYR A 121 -8.93 3.40 -15.70
C TYR A 121 -8.71 2.03 -16.34
N GLY A 122 -8.51 2.04 -17.65
CA GLY A 122 -8.36 0.83 -18.48
C GLY A 122 -9.10 0.99 -19.80
N THR A 123 -8.75 0.17 -20.78
CA THR A 123 -9.45 0.11 -22.05
C THR A 123 -10.76 -0.66 -21.92
N THR A 124 -11.75 -0.35 -22.78
CA THR A 124 -12.95 -1.17 -22.96
C THR A 124 -12.70 -2.24 -24.03
N GLN A 125 -13.61 -3.21 -24.16
CA GLN A 125 -13.50 -4.25 -25.19
C GLN A 125 -13.54 -3.65 -26.59
N GLU A 126 -14.39 -2.65 -26.82
CA GLU A 126 -14.54 -1.94 -28.09
C GLU A 126 -13.26 -1.22 -28.52
N ASN A 127 -12.52 -0.67 -27.55
CA ASN A 127 -11.32 0.11 -27.82
C ASN A 127 -10.01 -0.73 -27.81
N LEU A 128 -10.08 -2.02 -27.42
CA LEU A 128 -8.92 -2.87 -27.25
C LEU A 128 -8.12 -3.05 -28.56
N ALA A 129 -8.82 -3.34 -29.66
CA ALA A 129 -8.17 -3.57 -30.95
C ALA A 129 -7.42 -2.33 -31.45
N ALA A 130 -8.02 -1.14 -31.31
CA ALA A 130 -7.38 0.13 -31.67
C ALA A 130 -6.16 0.41 -30.79
N LEU A 131 -6.26 0.15 -29.48
CA LEU A 131 -5.15 0.34 -28.54
C LEU A 131 -3.97 -0.58 -28.86
N LEU A 132 -4.23 -1.86 -29.18
CA LEU A 132 -3.18 -2.82 -29.54
C LEU A 132 -2.50 -2.44 -30.86
N ALA A 133 -3.27 -2.00 -31.87
CA ALA A 133 -2.72 -1.55 -33.15
C ALA A 133 -1.82 -0.33 -32.97
N GLU A 134 -2.25 0.65 -32.17
CA GLU A 134 -1.47 1.86 -31.92
C GLU A 134 -0.22 1.57 -31.05
N ALA A 135 -0.31 0.67 -30.07
CA ALA A 135 0.86 0.23 -29.33
C ALA A 135 1.93 -0.38 -30.25
N LYS A 136 1.51 -1.18 -31.22
CA LYS A 136 2.40 -1.75 -32.25
C LYS A 136 3.02 -0.67 -33.15
N ASN A 137 2.23 0.31 -33.61
CA ASN A 137 2.69 1.43 -34.42
C ASN A 137 3.75 2.26 -33.68
N ALA A 138 3.55 2.45 -32.36
CA ALA A 138 4.47 3.15 -31.48
C ALA A 138 5.68 2.30 -31.03
N HIS A 139 5.89 1.12 -31.63
CA HIS A 139 6.96 0.18 -31.26
C HIS A 139 6.99 -0.24 -29.79
N LEU A 140 5.83 -0.24 -29.11
CA LEU A 140 5.68 -0.75 -27.76
C LEU A 140 5.49 -2.28 -27.78
N LEU A 141 6.21 -2.98 -26.90
CA LEU A 141 6.05 -4.43 -26.75
C LEU A 141 5.00 -4.73 -25.68
N VAL A 142 3.83 -5.21 -26.10
CA VAL A 142 2.79 -5.67 -25.17
C VAL A 142 3.21 -7.01 -24.58
N VAL A 143 3.43 -7.06 -23.25
CA VAL A 143 3.91 -8.24 -22.53
C VAL A 143 2.86 -8.83 -21.58
N GLY A 144 1.63 -8.35 -21.61
CA GLY A 144 0.54 -8.89 -20.80
C GLY A 144 -0.67 -7.98 -20.68
N PHE A 145 -1.67 -8.49 -19.98
CA PHE A 145 -2.91 -7.79 -19.68
C PHE A 145 -3.09 -7.65 -18.17
N SER A 146 -3.76 -6.62 -17.71
CA SER A 146 -3.90 -6.33 -16.28
C SER A 146 -5.31 -5.84 -15.94
N ILE A 147 -5.99 -6.51 -15.03
CA ILE A 147 -7.27 -6.09 -14.48
C ILE A 147 -7.21 -5.86 -12.97
N HIS A 148 -8.03 -4.98 -12.45
CA HIS A 148 -8.08 -4.66 -11.03
C HIS A 148 -9.54 -4.52 -10.60
N PRO A 149 -10.18 -5.61 -10.15
CA PRO A 149 -11.52 -5.58 -9.58
C PRO A 149 -11.61 -4.64 -8.37
N PRO A 150 -12.82 -4.23 -7.93
CA PRO A 150 -13.04 -3.46 -6.70
C PRO A 150 -12.42 -4.14 -5.47
N LEU A 151 -12.25 -3.38 -4.38
CA LEU A 151 -11.84 -3.95 -3.10
C LEU A 151 -13.01 -4.70 -2.44
N ASP A 152 -14.19 -4.10 -2.48
CA ASP A 152 -15.41 -4.63 -1.92
C ASP A 152 -16.20 -5.40 -2.99
N GLY A 153 -17.04 -6.32 -2.56
CA GLY A 153 -17.87 -7.17 -3.40
C GLY A 153 -17.66 -8.67 -3.16
N GLU A 154 -18.52 -9.47 -3.72
CA GLU A 154 -18.40 -10.93 -3.64
C GLU A 154 -17.28 -11.42 -4.55
N MET A 155 -16.58 -12.46 -4.12
CA MET A 155 -15.46 -13.05 -4.87
C MET A 155 -15.86 -13.48 -6.28
N GLN A 156 -17.08 -13.99 -6.45
CA GLN A 156 -17.58 -14.38 -7.76
C GLN A 156 -17.72 -13.18 -8.73
N MET A 157 -18.05 -11.99 -8.23
CA MET A 157 -18.08 -10.78 -9.06
C MET A 157 -16.68 -10.41 -9.57
N HIS A 158 -15.65 -10.59 -8.73
CA HIS A 158 -14.26 -10.35 -9.14
C HIS A 158 -13.79 -11.36 -10.19
N VAL A 159 -14.17 -12.64 -10.03
CA VAL A 159 -13.91 -13.68 -11.02
C VAL A 159 -14.62 -13.36 -12.35
N ASN A 160 -15.89 -13.01 -12.31
CA ASN A 160 -16.66 -12.64 -13.50
C ASN A 160 -16.06 -11.43 -14.22
N ASP A 161 -15.55 -10.43 -13.48
CA ASP A 161 -14.84 -9.28 -14.06
C ASP A 161 -13.57 -9.69 -14.82
N ILE A 162 -12.90 -10.75 -14.40
CA ILE A 162 -11.72 -11.31 -15.08
C ILE A 162 -12.17 -12.13 -16.30
N GLU A 163 -13.10 -13.08 -16.11
CA GLU A 163 -13.50 -14.05 -17.12
C GLU A 163 -14.12 -13.40 -18.37
N LYS A 164 -14.87 -12.30 -18.21
CA LYS A 164 -15.46 -11.56 -19.35
C LYS A 164 -14.44 -11.02 -20.35
N TRP A 165 -13.14 -10.97 -19.98
CA TRP A 165 -12.09 -10.50 -20.86
C TRP A 165 -11.37 -11.64 -21.61
N LEU A 166 -11.39 -12.88 -21.09
CA LEU A 166 -10.53 -13.95 -21.57
C LEU A 166 -10.73 -14.29 -23.06
N ASP A 167 -11.95 -14.22 -23.55
CA ASP A 167 -12.28 -14.51 -24.95
C ASP A 167 -11.83 -13.40 -25.94
N HIS A 168 -11.43 -12.24 -25.42
CA HIS A 168 -11.00 -11.09 -26.21
C HIS A 168 -9.47 -10.90 -26.25
N LEU A 169 -8.73 -11.74 -25.55
CA LEU A 169 -7.29 -11.56 -25.31
C LEU A 169 -6.49 -12.76 -25.80
N ASP A 170 -5.21 -12.54 -26.09
CA ASP A 170 -4.27 -13.59 -26.45
C ASP A 170 -3.80 -14.35 -25.18
N PRO A 171 -4.14 -15.64 -25.03
CA PRO A 171 -3.73 -16.42 -23.87
C PRO A 171 -2.23 -16.73 -23.81
N ALA A 172 -1.46 -16.46 -24.87
CA ALA A 172 -0.01 -16.56 -24.85
C ALA A 172 0.65 -15.49 -23.95
N LEU A 173 -0.09 -14.42 -23.61
CA LEU A 173 0.37 -13.36 -22.74
C LEU A 173 -0.21 -13.51 -21.32
N PRO A 174 0.56 -13.22 -20.25
CA PRO A 174 0.08 -13.32 -18.88
C PRO A 174 -1.04 -12.34 -18.56
N MET A 175 -1.94 -12.78 -17.68
CA MET A 175 -3.03 -11.99 -17.12
C MET A 175 -2.76 -11.60 -15.66
N TYR A 176 -2.44 -10.34 -15.41
CA TYR A 176 -2.19 -9.80 -14.07
C TYR A 176 -3.51 -9.45 -13.38
N ILE A 177 -3.85 -10.19 -12.33
CA ILE A 177 -5.09 -10.05 -11.57
C ILE A 177 -4.82 -9.54 -10.15
N SER A 178 -5.84 -9.08 -9.45
CA SER A 178 -5.77 -8.67 -8.04
C SER A 178 -7.14 -8.75 -7.38
N HIS A 179 -7.20 -8.66 -6.06
CA HIS A 179 -8.40 -8.74 -5.24
C HIS A 179 -9.17 -10.07 -5.41
N VAL A 180 -8.44 -11.14 -5.70
CA VAL A 180 -8.93 -12.52 -5.69
C VAL A 180 -8.15 -13.33 -4.66
N ASN A 181 -8.83 -14.18 -3.92
CA ASN A 181 -8.19 -15.05 -2.92
C ASN A 181 -7.55 -16.28 -3.58
N ALA A 182 -6.72 -17.01 -2.83
CA ALA A 182 -5.98 -18.17 -3.33
C ALA A 182 -6.91 -19.28 -3.89
N SER A 183 -8.11 -19.46 -3.32
CA SER A 183 -9.10 -20.43 -3.83
C SER A 183 -9.61 -20.04 -5.22
N ALA A 184 -9.97 -18.77 -5.40
CA ALA A 184 -10.43 -18.25 -6.69
C ALA A 184 -9.33 -18.32 -7.75
N VAL A 185 -8.06 -18.02 -7.40
CA VAL A 185 -6.93 -18.17 -8.32
C VAL A 185 -6.75 -19.62 -8.76
N ARG A 186 -6.82 -20.58 -7.82
CA ARG A 186 -6.75 -22.01 -8.16
C ARG A 186 -7.90 -22.44 -9.07
N GLN A 187 -9.11 -21.94 -8.84
CA GLN A 187 -10.26 -22.22 -9.69
C GLN A 187 -10.09 -21.65 -11.09
N LEU A 188 -9.69 -20.38 -11.22
CA LEU A 188 -9.41 -19.75 -12.51
C LEU A 188 -8.38 -20.54 -13.32
N ARG A 189 -7.26 -20.93 -12.70
CA ARG A 189 -6.22 -21.76 -13.36
C ARG A 189 -6.75 -23.13 -13.79
N LYS A 190 -7.64 -23.74 -13.01
CA LYS A 190 -8.28 -25.03 -13.36
C LYS A 190 -9.27 -24.88 -14.52
N SER A 191 -10.08 -23.85 -14.50
CA SER A 191 -11.10 -23.59 -15.55
C SER A 191 -10.51 -23.09 -16.85
N HIS A 192 -9.37 -22.38 -16.78
CA HIS A 192 -8.71 -21.72 -17.91
C HIS A 192 -7.21 -22.09 -17.96
N PRO A 193 -6.86 -23.38 -18.19
CA PRO A 193 -5.49 -23.87 -18.09
C PRO A 193 -4.53 -23.27 -19.13
N GLN A 194 -5.05 -22.66 -20.19
CA GLN A 194 -4.27 -21.96 -21.22
C GLN A 194 -3.75 -20.59 -20.76
N TRP A 195 -4.23 -20.07 -19.60
CA TRP A 195 -3.88 -18.75 -19.11
C TRP A 195 -2.79 -18.78 -18.03
N ASP A 196 -1.78 -17.93 -18.15
CA ASP A 196 -0.84 -17.61 -17.07
C ASP A 196 -1.40 -16.47 -16.20
N PHE A 197 -2.16 -16.83 -15.16
CA PHE A 197 -2.65 -15.85 -14.18
C PHE A 197 -1.54 -15.49 -13.19
N ARG A 198 -1.18 -14.20 -13.13
CA ARG A 198 -0.23 -13.64 -12.16
C ARG A 198 -0.95 -12.74 -11.17
N THR A 199 -0.82 -13.04 -9.88
CA THR A 199 -1.61 -12.35 -8.84
C THR A 199 -0.80 -11.27 -8.17
N ARG A 200 -1.26 -10.02 -8.25
CA ARG A 200 -0.64 -8.88 -7.58
C ARG A 200 -1.17 -8.74 -6.16
N LEU A 201 -0.29 -8.90 -5.17
CA LEU A 201 -0.61 -8.78 -3.76
C LEU A 201 0.21 -7.69 -3.08
N GLY A 202 -0.47 -6.87 -2.27
CA GLY A 202 0.15 -5.84 -1.42
C GLY A 202 -0.20 -6.05 0.04
N THR A 203 -1.36 -5.59 0.48
CA THR A 203 -1.77 -5.62 1.89
C THR A 203 -1.78 -7.04 2.47
N GLU A 204 -2.32 -8.01 1.77
CA GLU A 204 -2.37 -9.40 2.22
C GLU A 204 -0.97 -9.99 2.39
N LEU A 205 -0.06 -9.71 1.44
CA LEU A 205 1.32 -10.19 1.49
C LEU A 205 2.10 -9.57 2.64
N TRP A 206 2.01 -8.24 2.83
CA TRP A 206 2.87 -7.52 3.76
C TRP A 206 2.25 -7.31 5.14
N LEU A 207 0.93 -7.21 5.23
CA LEU A 207 0.17 -6.83 6.42
C LEU A 207 -1.01 -7.77 6.75
N GLY A 208 -1.03 -8.99 6.21
CA GLY A 208 -2.15 -9.92 6.39
C GLY A 208 -2.36 -10.34 7.85
N ASP A 209 -1.30 -10.52 8.62
CA ASP A 209 -1.36 -10.70 10.08
C ASP A 209 -0.84 -9.45 10.80
N LYS A 210 -1.74 -8.63 11.30
CA LYS A 210 -1.40 -7.40 12.04
C LYS A 210 -0.89 -7.67 13.46
N SER A 211 -1.10 -8.87 14.01
CA SER A 211 -0.68 -9.22 15.38
C SER A 211 0.85 -9.30 15.54
N MET A 212 1.57 -9.37 14.43
CA MET A 212 3.03 -9.33 14.41
C MET A 212 3.62 -7.93 14.32
N MET A 213 2.77 -6.89 14.35
CA MET A 213 3.18 -5.50 14.19
C MET A 213 2.62 -4.63 15.31
N LYS A 214 3.44 -3.72 15.83
CA LYS A 214 3.04 -2.76 16.84
C LYS A 214 3.53 -1.36 16.47
N LEU A 215 2.58 -0.42 16.33
CA LEU A 215 2.88 0.99 16.15
C LEU A 215 2.74 1.70 17.48
N SER A 216 3.79 2.41 17.92
CA SER A 216 3.81 3.09 19.21
C SER A 216 4.54 4.43 19.14
N ALA A 217 4.16 5.37 20.03
CA ALA A 217 4.80 6.66 20.19
C ALA A 217 5.31 6.85 21.61
N ASP A 218 6.45 7.52 21.77
CA ASP A 218 6.99 7.83 23.09
C ASP A 218 6.25 9.01 23.74
N VAL A 219 6.17 8.97 25.07
CA VAL A 219 5.67 10.09 25.90
C VAL A 219 6.84 11.04 26.12
N LEU A 220 6.69 12.28 25.68
CA LEU A 220 7.73 13.31 25.74
C LEU A 220 7.68 14.14 27.03
N ASP A 221 6.47 14.45 27.49
CA ASP A 221 6.25 15.29 28.65
C ASP A 221 4.82 15.08 29.18
N ARG A 222 4.57 15.53 30.41
CA ARG A 222 3.24 15.54 31.00
C ARG A 222 3.06 16.68 31.99
N HIS A 223 1.86 17.24 32.06
CA HIS A 223 1.52 18.37 32.92
C HIS A 223 0.18 18.15 33.61
N ALA A 224 0.15 18.27 34.92
CA ALA A 224 -1.11 18.31 35.66
C ALA A 224 -1.90 19.57 35.28
N VAL A 225 -3.22 19.44 35.10
CA VAL A 225 -4.10 20.52 34.68
C VAL A 225 -5.42 20.54 35.46
N GLU A 226 -5.94 21.75 35.64
CA GLU A 226 -7.20 22.02 36.30
C GLU A 226 -8.27 22.45 35.27
N SER A 227 -9.55 22.22 35.60
CA SER A 227 -10.68 22.48 34.67
C SER A 227 -10.85 23.94 34.25
N THR A 228 -10.18 24.87 34.91
CA THR A 228 -10.19 26.30 34.56
C THR A 228 -9.14 26.71 33.55
N GLN A 229 -8.15 25.84 33.32
CA GLN A 229 -7.01 26.14 32.43
C GLN A 229 -7.36 25.96 30.95
N THR A 230 -6.69 26.73 30.13
CA THR A 230 -6.62 26.54 28.69
C THR A 230 -5.20 26.11 28.29
N VAL A 231 -5.06 25.16 27.37
CA VAL A 231 -3.78 24.63 26.94
C VAL A 231 -3.75 24.39 25.41
N GLY A 232 -2.55 24.22 24.88
CA GLY A 232 -2.33 23.96 23.46
C GLY A 232 -2.24 25.22 22.63
N TYR A 233 -1.98 25.04 21.33
CA TYR A 233 -1.89 26.17 20.36
C TYR A 233 -3.20 26.95 20.25
N ARG A 234 -4.33 26.25 20.39
CA ARG A 234 -5.65 26.86 20.25
C ARG A 234 -6.23 27.34 21.56
N GLN A 235 -5.46 27.26 22.65
CA GLN A 235 -5.90 27.64 23.99
C GLN A 235 -7.27 27.04 24.34
N GLN A 236 -7.43 25.75 24.04
CA GLN A 236 -8.67 25.04 24.34
C GLN A 236 -8.78 24.78 25.85
N ARG A 237 -10.00 24.96 26.37
CA ARG A 237 -10.29 24.65 27.78
C ARG A 237 -10.14 23.13 27.99
N VAL A 238 -9.47 22.73 29.08
CA VAL A 238 -9.40 21.32 29.45
C VAL A 238 -10.75 20.82 29.95
N SER A 239 -11.06 19.55 29.70
CA SER A 239 -12.37 18.95 29.99
C SER A 239 -12.60 18.68 31.49
N GLY A 240 -11.59 18.88 32.34
CA GLY A 240 -11.64 18.60 33.76
C GLY A 240 -10.26 18.58 34.40
N MET A 241 -10.21 18.14 35.68
CA MET A 241 -8.94 17.87 36.34
C MET A 241 -8.30 16.61 35.76
N GLY A 242 -6.98 16.65 35.48
CA GLY A 242 -6.27 15.53 34.93
C GLY A 242 -4.86 15.87 34.52
N GLU A 243 -4.38 15.22 33.48
CA GLU A 243 -3.06 15.47 32.88
C GLU A 243 -3.16 15.66 31.38
N ILE A 244 -2.36 16.60 30.87
CA ILE A 244 -2.01 16.69 29.46
C ILE A 244 -0.73 15.89 29.28
N VAL A 245 -0.77 14.94 28.32
CA VAL A 245 0.36 14.08 27.96
C VAL A 245 0.77 14.42 26.53
N LEU A 246 2.03 14.77 26.33
CA LEU A 246 2.62 15.05 25.03
C LEU A 246 3.26 13.80 24.48
N VAL A 247 2.92 13.44 23.25
CA VAL A 247 3.45 12.24 22.57
C VAL A 247 4.14 12.59 21.27
N GLY A 248 5.19 11.84 20.94
CA GLY A 248 6.06 12.06 19.79
C GLY A 248 5.48 11.56 18.46
N ALA A 249 4.21 11.87 18.18
CA ALA A 249 3.57 11.51 16.91
C ALA A 249 2.57 12.58 16.48
N GLY A 250 2.55 12.93 15.20
CA GLY A 250 1.68 13.96 14.66
C GLY A 250 1.43 13.81 13.16
N THR A 251 0.95 14.87 12.52
CA THR A 251 0.49 14.85 11.12
C THR A 251 1.61 14.54 10.12
N ALA A 252 2.86 14.92 10.38
CA ALA A 252 4.01 14.56 9.56
C ALA A 252 4.29 13.04 9.56
N HIS A 253 3.84 12.33 10.59
CA HIS A 253 3.89 10.87 10.66
C HIS A 253 2.64 10.19 10.09
N GLY A 254 1.67 10.94 9.55
CA GLY A 254 0.36 10.42 9.14
C GLY A 254 -0.57 10.09 10.32
N VAL A 255 -0.26 10.61 11.52
CA VAL A 255 -1.09 10.41 12.71
C VAL A 255 -2.11 11.54 12.81
N THR A 256 -3.36 11.20 12.55
CA THR A 256 -4.55 12.06 12.58
C THR A 256 -5.66 11.35 13.35
N PRO A 257 -6.73 12.01 13.75
CA PRO A 257 -7.93 11.33 14.24
C PRO A 257 -8.38 10.22 13.29
N LEU A 258 -9.07 9.22 13.82
CA LEU A 258 -9.70 8.19 12.98
C LEU A 258 -10.86 8.81 12.17
N ASP A 259 -11.35 8.09 11.16
CA ASP A 259 -12.41 8.57 10.25
C ASP A 259 -13.72 8.91 10.98
N ASP A 260 -13.95 8.32 12.15
CA ASP A 260 -15.06 8.61 13.05
C ASP A 260 -14.75 9.72 14.08
N GLY A 261 -13.60 10.39 13.94
CA GLY A 261 -13.16 11.49 14.81
C GLY A 261 -12.50 11.05 16.12
N ARG A 262 -12.46 9.75 16.42
CA ARG A 262 -11.82 9.25 17.65
C ARG A 262 -10.29 9.41 17.60
N SER A 263 -9.70 9.55 18.79
CA SER A 263 -8.25 9.55 18.96
C SER A 263 -7.62 8.21 18.52
N PRO A 264 -6.48 8.21 17.86
CA PRO A 264 -5.77 6.97 17.52
C PRO A 264 -4.93 6.39 18.67
N PHE A 265 -4.83 7.07 19.82
CA PHE A 265 -3.91 6.72 20.90
C PHE A 265 -4.57 5.83 21.96
N HIS A 266 -3.81 4.81 22.43
CA HIS A 266 -4.24 3.91 23.51
C HIS A 266 -3.11 3.69 24.51
N PHE A 267 -3.48 3.55 25.78
CA PHE A 267 -2.60 3.12 26.84
C PHE A 267 -3.33 2.07 27.69
N GLN A 268 -2.67 0.94 27.97
CA GLN A 268 -3.26 -0.19 28.72
C GLN A 268 -4.64 -0.62 28.15
N ASN A 269 -4.76 -0.73 26.83
CA ASN A 269 -5.99 -1.04 26.10
C ASN A 269 -7.13 -0.01 26.25
N GLN A 270 -6.86 1.16 26.83
CA GLN A 270 -7.83 2.25 26.93
C GLN A 270 -7.49 3.36 25.96
N ARG A 271 -8.49 3.83 25.21
CA ARG A 271 -8.32 4.98 24.32
C ARG A 271 -8.14 6.26 25.14
N ILE A 272 -7.13 7.05 24.75
CA ILE A 272 -6.87 8.37 25.33
C ILE A 272 -7.40 9.42 24.36
N ASN A 273 -8.11 10.41 24.84
CA ASN A 273 -8.66 11.46 23.99
C ASN A 273 -7.57 12.46 23.57
N LEU A 274 -7.65 12.91 22.33
CA LEU A 274 -6.92 14.10 21.89
C LEU A 274 -7.47 15.31 22.62
N HIS A 275 -6.57 16.18 23.13
CA HIS A 275 -6.97 17.48 23.68
C HIS A 275 -7.29 18.46 22.55
N GLU A 276 -6.45 18.49 21.53
CA GLU A 276 -6.66 19.24 20.28
C GLU A 276 -6.18 18.41 19.08
N ALA A 277 -6.38 18.92 17.86
CA ALA A 277 -5.89 18.26 16.65
C ALA A 277 -4.36 18.05 16.72
N PRO A 278 -3.83 16.90 16.25
CA PRO A 278 -2.41 16.65 16.25
C PRO A 278 -1.60 17.77 15.54
N HIS A 279 -0.47 18.15 16.14
CA HIS A 279 0.51 19.05 15.53
C HIS A 279 1.35 18.28 14.48
N MET A 280 2.36 18.92 13.88
CA MET A 280 3.20 18.25 12.88
C MET A 280 3.92 17.02 13.45
N HIS A 281 4.58 17.16 14.60
CA HIS A 281 5.42 16.10 15.16
C HIS A 281 4.95 15.57 16.52
N THR A 282 3.95 16.20 17.14
CA THR A 282 3.46 15.87 18.47
C THR A 282 1.94 15.87 18.50
N SER A 283 1.39 15.18 19.50
CA SER A 283 -0.02 15.24 19.85
C SER A 283 -0.17 15.51 21.34
N MET A 284 -1.20 16.27 21.71
CA MET A 284 -1.58 16.54 23.09
C MET A 284 -2.79 15.68 23.46
N LEU A 285 -2.63 14.85 24.48
CA LEU A 285 -3.66 13.95 24.95
C LEU A 285 -4.14 14.39 26.33
N PHE A 286 -5.45 14.27 26.61
CA PHE A 286 -6.01 14.53 27.92
C PHE A 286 -6.38 13.24 28.62
N ILE A 287 -5.91 13.05 29.86
CA ILE A 287 -6.23 11.93 30.73
C ILE A 287 -6.89 12.48 32.00
N ALA A 288 -8.13 12.11 32.20
CA ALA A 288 -8.86 12.54 33.41
C ALA A 288 -8.24 11.96 34.68
N ARG A 289 -8.34 12.69 35.79
CA ARG A 289 -7.89 12.27 37.15
C ARG A 289 -8.43 10.89 37.50
N GLY A 290 -7.56 10.05 38.06
CA GLY A 290 -7.92 8.69 38.49
C GLY A 290 -7.80 7.61 37.40
N ARG A 291 -7.39 7.98 36.18
CA ARG A 291 -7.05 7.03 35.13
C ARG A 291 -5.54 6.78 35.10
N PRO A 292 -5.08 5.61 34.61
CA PRO A 292 -3.65 5.35 34.38
C PRO A 292 -3.04 6.39 33.45
N VAL A 293 -1.93 6.99 33.87
CA VAL A 293 -1.17 7.98 33.09
C VAL A 293 0.19 7.39 32.75
N PRO A 294 0.61 7.37 31.48
CA PRO A 294 1.94 6.89 31.11
C PRO A 294 3.02 7.86 31.63
N SER A 295 4.17 7.32 31.99
CA SER A 295 5.35 8.08 32.39
C SER A 295 6.07 8.68 31.19
N VAL A 296 6.84 9.75 31.40
CA VAL A 296 7.76 10.29 30.38
C VAL A 296 8.76 9.20 29.98
N GLY A 297 8.95 9.01 28.68
CA GLY A 297 9.77 7.93 28.10
C GLY A 297 9.04 6.59 27.94
N GLU A 298 7.83 6.44 28.46
CA GLU A 298 6.99 5.25 28.24
C GLU A 298 6.37 5.28 26.84
N TRP A 299 5.97 4.11 26.30
CA TRP A 299 5.41 3.97 24.98
C TRP A 299 3.89 3.77 25.05
N ILE A 300 3.16 4.48 24.19
CA ILE A 300 1.73 4.30 24.02
C ILE A 300 1.41 3.78 22.61
N ASP A 301 0.33 3.04 22.48
CA ASP A 301 -0.06 2.43 21.21
C ASP A 301 -0.75 3.44 20.29
N VAL A 302 -0.47 3.32 18.98
CA VAL A 302 -1.05 4.17 17.93
C VAL A 302 -1.82 3.31 16.93
N GLN A 303 -3.10 3.58 16.78
CA GLN A 303 -3.99 2.89 15.83
C GLN A 303 -4.11 3.69 14.54
N ARG A 304 -3.28 3.36 13.54
CA ARG A 304 -3.37 3.94 12.19
C ARG A 304 -3.08 2.88 11.13
N PRO A 305 -3.67 2.99 9.92
CA PRO A 305 -3.28 2.15 8.79
C PRO A 305 -1.80 2.38 8.43
N LEU A 306 -0.99 1.33 8.44
CA LEU A 306 0.44 1.44 8.18
C LEU A 306 0.77 2.00 6.78
N THR A 307 -0.14 1.84 5.81
CA THR A 307 -0.04 2.43 4.47
C THR A 307 -0.07 3.97 4.47
N GLN A 308 -0.55 4.59 5.56
CA GLN A 308 -0.64 6.04 5.71
C GLN A 308 0.40 6.61 6.69
N VAL A 309 1.16 5.73 7.36
CA VAL A 309 2.09 6.11 8.42
C VAL A 309 3.52 6.16 7.90
N LEU A 310 4.26 7.18 8.33
CA LEU A 310 5.71 7.27 8.20
C LEU A 310 6.34 7.17 9.59
N ALA A 311 6.72 5.95 9.98
CA ALA A 311 7.42 5.72 11.24
C ALA A 311 8.88 6.21 11.17
N ASP A 312 9.35 6.91 12.21
CA ASP A 312 10.75 7.35 12.33
C ASP A 312 11.68 6.15 12.43
N VAL A 313 11.26 5.15 13.22
CA VAL A 313 12.03 3.94 13.48
C VAL A 313 11.22 2.71 13.12
N LEU A 314 11.85 1.80 12.37
CA LEU A 314 11.36 0.45 12.11
C LEU A 314 12.29 -0.54 12.79
N LEU A 315 11.76 -1.29 13.75
CA LEU A 315 12.50 -2.31 14.51
C LEU A 315 12.02 -3.71 14.08
N TRP A 316 12.99 -4.57 13.80
CA TRP A 316 12.78 -5.99 13.54
C TRP A 316 13.21 -6.79 14.76
N GLU A 317 12.24 -7.36 15.47
CA GLU A 317 12.49 -8.20 16.65
C GLU A 317 12.38 -9.68 16.27
N LYS A 318 13.18 -10.52 16.93
CA LYS A 318 13.20 -11.96 16.69
C LYS A 318 11.99 -12.64 17.30
#